data_318dd81fce960466c5fc241ac5f131f0
#
_entry.id   318dd81fce960466c5fc241ac5f131f0
#
_cell.length_a   1.000
_cell.length_b   1.000
_cell.length_c   1.000
_cell.angle_alpha   90.00
_cell.angle_beta   90.00
_cell.angle_gamma   90.00
#
_symmetry.space_group_name_H-M   'P 1'
#
loop_
_entity.id
_entity.type
_entity.pdbx_description
1 polymer ?
#
loop_
_entity_poly.entity_id
_entity_poly.type
_entity_poly.pdbx_seq_one_letter_code
_entity_poly.pdbx_strand_id
1 'polypeptide(L)'
;MMEFSMDMFRLDGKVALVTGAVYGIGFEIARSLATAGAKIVFNNLNQESVDEGIAHYKEAGIDAKGYICDVTDEEAVQAMVQQIKEDVGSVDILVNNAGIIKRTPMIEMDAADFR
;
A
#
# COMPACT_ATOMS: atom_id res chain seq x y z
N MET A 1 -20.81 16.38 15.49
CA MET A 1 -19.65 15.74 16.09
C MET A 1 -19.11 14.60 15.27
N MET A 2 -19.91 13.61 15.03
CA MET A 2 -19.49 12.45 14.24
C MET A 2 -19.17 12.82 12.81
N GLU A 3 -19.96 13.69 12.23
CA GLU A 3 -19.74 14.13 10.85
C GLU A 3 -18.40 14.81 10.70
N PHE A 4 -18.06 15.63 11.65
CA PHE A 4 -16.80 16.30 11.66
C PHE A 4 -15.66 15.28 11.63
N SER A 5 -15.75 14.22 12.43
CA SER A 5 -14.73 13.18 12.47
C SER A 5 -14.65 12.41 11.17
N MET A 6 -15.79 12.09 10.57
CA MET A 6 -15.83 11.34 9.33
C MET A 6 -15.15 12.11 8.19
N ASP A 7 -15.45 13.39 8.09
CA ASP A 7 -14.87 14.19 7.03
C ASP A 7 -13.36 14.31 7.18
N MET A 8 -12.87 14.38 8.41
CA MET A 8 -11.44 14.47 8.65
C MET A 8 -10.69 13.22 8.25
N PHE A 9 -11.34 12.08 8.23
CA PHE A 9 -10.70 10.82 7.93
C PHE A 9 -10.93 10.33 6.50
N ARG A 10 -11.51 11.18 5.66
CA ARG A 10 -11.69 10.80 4.26
C ARG A 10 -10.37 10.93 3.51
N LEU A 11 -10.10 9.94 2.66
CA LEU A 11 -8.87 9.88 1.89
C LEU A 11 -9.16 9.79 0.40
N ASP A 12 -10.26 10.37 -0.03
CA ASP A 12 -10.68 10.30 -1.43
C ASP A 12 -9.58 10.79 -2.36
N GLY A 13 -9.26 9.98 -3.35
CA GLY A 13 -8.25 10.32 -4.35
C GLY A 13 -6.82 10.11 -3.91
N LYS A 14 -6.58 9.76 -2.66
CA LYS A 14 -5.22 9.47 -2.20
C LYS A 14 -4.81 8.09 -2.62
N VAL A 15 -3.53 7.92 -2.92
CA VAL A 15 -2.97 6.63 -3.30
C VAL A 15 -2.19 6.08 -2.12
N ALA A 16 -2.57 4.92 -1.64
CA ALA A 16 -1.91 4.28 -0.51
C ALA A 16 -1.17 3.03 -0.98
N LEU A 17 0.13 2.99 -0.75
CA LEU A 17 0.95 1.81 -1.03
C LEU A 17 1.17 1.05 0.27
N VAL A 18 0.72 -0.19 0.31
CA VAL A 18 0.88 -1.05 1.49
C VAL A 18 1.76 -2.22 1.10
N THR A 19 2.97 -2.29 1.67
CA THR A 19 3.91 -3.34 1.30
C THR A 19 3.54 -4.66 1.97
N GLY A 20 3.64 -5.75 1.22
CA GLY A 20 3.35 -7.08 1.74
C GLY A 20 1.93 -7.28 2.25
N ALA A 21 0.97 -6.65 1.61
CA ALA A 21 -0.40 -6.56 2.13
C ALA A 21 -1.37 -7.59 1.54
N VAL A 22 -0.92 -8.81 1.36
CA VAL A 22 -1.79 -9.86 0.84
C VAL A 22 -2.67 -10.45 1.94
N TYR A 23 -2.12 -10.60 3.13
CA TYR A 23 -2.83 -11.18 4.27
C TYR A 23 -2.53 -10.40 5.55
N GLY A 24 -3.29 -10.69 6.59
CA GLY A 24 -3.01 -10.26 7.94
C GLY A 24 -3.17 -8.77 8.17
N ILE A 25 -2.28 -8.22 8.98
CA ILE A 25 -2.36 -6.82 9.42
C ILE A 25 -2.29 -5.86 8.23
N GLY A 26 -1.39 -6.14 7.29
CA GLY A 26 -1.25 -5.29 6.12
C GLY A 26 -2.53 -5.21 5.30
N PHE A 27 -3.18 -6.35 5.12
CA PHE A 27 -4.44 -6.39 4.38
C PHE A 27 -5.53 -5.60 5.12
N GLU A 28 -5.61 -5.74 6.44
CA GLU A 28 -6.62 -5.03 7.21
C GLU A 28 -6.40 -3.53 7.20
N ILE A 29 -5.15 -3.10 7.24
CA ILE A 29 -4.82 -1.68 7.14
C ILE A 29 -5.27 -1.16 5.77
N ALA A 30 -4.94 -1.88 4.71
CA ALA A 30 -5.32 -1.49 3.35
C ALA A 30 -6.84 -1.39 3.23
N ARG A 31 -7.55 -2.34 3.81
CA ARG A 31 -9.01 -2.35 3.77
C ARG A 31 -9.58 -1.11 4.46
N SER A 32 -9.00 -0.76 5.60
CA SER A 32 -9.44 0.44 6.32
C SER A 32 -9.19 1.70 5.50
N LEU A 33 -8.04 1.79 4.85
CA LEU A 33 -7.73 2.94 4.01
C LEU A 33 -8.68 3.01 2.81
N ALA A 34 -9.00 1.87 2.22
CA ALA A 34 -9.94 1.81 1.10
C ALA A 34 -11.32 2.29 1.53
N THR A 35 -11.74 1.90 2.73
CA THR A 35 -13.02 2.33 3.27
C THR A 35 -13.08 3.85 3.41
N ALA A 36 -11.95 4.47 3.71
CA ALA A 36 -11.85 5.93 3.80
C ALA A 36 -11.75 6.60 2.43
N GLY A 37 -11.69 5.83 1.35
CA GLY A 37 -11.68 6.38 -0.01
C GLY A 37 -10.36 6.33 -0.74
N ALA A 38 -9.32 5.79 -0.12
CA ALA A 38 -8.00 5.72 -0.76
C ALA A 38 -7.97 4.66 -1.86
N LYS A 39 -7.17 4.92 -2.87
CA LYS A 39 -6.85 3.93 -3.88
C LYS A 39 -5.73 3.07 -3.34
N ILE A 40 -5.90 1.76 -3.40
CA ILE A 40 -4.95 0.83 -2.79
C ILE A 40 -4.02 0.25 -3.84
N VAL A 41 -2.72 0.32 -3.58
CA VAL A 41 -1.73 -0.43 -4.34
C VAL A 41 -0.90 -1.21 -3.34
N PHE A 42 -0.40 -2.36 -3.75
CA PHE A 42 0.37 -3.23 -2.87
C PHE A 42 1.43 -3.95 -3.68
N ASN A 43 2.36 -4.59 -2.99
CA ASN A 43 3.38 -5.37 -3.67
C ASN A 43 3.60 -6.71 -2.99
N ASN A 44 4.17 -7.63 -3.73
CA ASN A 44 4.67 -8.86 -3.17
C ASN A 44 5.83 -9.35 -4.05
N LEU A 45 6.42 -10.48 -3.68
CA LEU A 45 7.68 -10.93 -4.27
C LEU A 45 7.53 -11.63 -5.62
N ASN A 46 6.36 -12.18 -5.93
CA ASN A 46 6.17 -12.88 -7.19
C ASN A 46 4.75 -12.70 -7.71
N GLN A 47 4.56 -13.08 -8.96
CA GLN A 47 3.28 -12.88 -9.63
C GLN A 47 2.15 -13.68 -8.97
N GLU A 48 2.44 -14.88 -8.52
CA GLU A 48 1.44 -15.72 -7.89
C GLU A 48 0.87 -15.05 -6.63
N SER A 49 1.74 -14.53 -5.78
CA SER A 49 1.32 -13.83 -4.57
C SER A 49 0.56 -12.55 -4.88
N VAL A 50 0.99 -11.85 -5.93
CA VAL A 50 0.29 -10.63 -6.34
C VAL A 50 -1.11 -10.98 -6.83
N ASP A 51 -1.24 -12.04 -7.63
CA ASP A 51 -2.55 -12.46 -8.13
C ASP A 51 -3.47 -12.88 -6.99
N GLU A 52 -2.94 -13.60 -6.01
CA GLU A 52 -3.71 -13.97 -4.83
C GLU A 52 -4.19 -12.73 -4.08
N GLY A 53 -3.33 -11.74 -3.95
CA GLY A 53 -3.67 -10.50 -3.29
C GLY A 53 -4.79 -9.77 -4.01
N ILE A 54 -4.70 -9.68 -5.33
CA ILE A 54 -5.72 -9.01 -6.13
C ILE A 54 -7.07 -9.70 -5.93
N ALA A 55 -7.08 -11.02 -5.96
CA ALA A 55 -8.31 -11.78 -5.77
C ALA A 55 -8.87 -11.57 -4.36
N HIS A 56 -8.00 -11.53 -3.36
CA HIS A 56 -8.40 -11.34 -1.98
C HIS A 56 -9.04 -9.97 -1.77
N TYR A 57 -8.44 -8.92 -2.34
CA TYR A 57 -9.01 -7.58 -2.27
C TYR A 57 -10.34 -7.52 -3.01
N LYS A 58 -10.42 -8.16 -4.16
CA LYS A 58 -11.63 -8.14 -4.94
C LYS A 58 -12.80 -8.78 -4.19
N GLU A 59 -12.53 -9.85 -3.44
CA GLU A 59 -13.56 -10.46 -2.61
C GLU A 59 -14.07 -9.51 -1.55
N ALA A 60 -13.23 -8.61 -1.09
CA ALA A 60 -13.60 -7.59 -0.11
C ALA A 60 -14.20 -6.35 -0.75
N GLY A 61 -14.38 -6.35 -2.07
CA GLY A 61 -14.96 -5.21 -2.77
C GLY A 61 -13.96 -4.09 -3.05
N ILE A 62 -12.67 -4.41 -3.01
CA ILE A 62 -11.61 -3.41 -3.21
C ILE A 62 -10.91 -3.66 -4.54
N ASP A 63 -10.80 -2.61 -5.35
CA ASP A 63 -10.09 -2.66 -6.61
C ASP A 63 -8.65 -2.23 -6.37
N ALA A 64 -7.80 -3.17 -5.96
CA ALA A 64 -6.42 -2.91 -5.65
C ALA A 64 -5.52 -3.30 -6.82
N LYS A 65 -4.42 -2.57 -6.98
CA LYS A 65 -3.44 -2.87 -8.01
C LYS A 65 -2.19 -3.43 -7.35
N GLY A 66 -1.67 -4.51 -7.89
CA GLY A 66 -0.53 -5.21 -7.30
C GLY A 66 0.72 -5.10 -8.16
N TYR A 67 1.87 -5.09 -7.50
CA TYR A 67 3.16 -4.97 -8.15
C TYR A 67 4.12 -6.01 -7.60
N ILE A 68 5.02 -6.49 -8.46
CA ILE A 68 6.07 -7.42 -8.04
C ILE A 68 7.27 -6.57 -7.67
N CYS A 69 7.70 -6.67 -6.42
CA CYS A 69 8.83 -5.88 -5.96
C CYS A 69 9.38 -6.45 -4.66
N ASP A 70 10.71 -6.56 -4.60
CA ASP A 70 11.42 -6.90 -3.38
C ASP A 70 11.79 -5.59 -2.69
N VAL A 71 11.17 -5.30 -1.56
CA VAL A 71 11.38 -4.01 -0.87
C VAL A 71 12.77 -3.84 -0.30
N THR A 72 13.59 -4.88 -0.32
CA THR A 72 14.99 -4.76 0.10
C THR A 72 15.88 -4.26 -1.04
N ASP A 73 15.35 -4.19 -2.26
CA ASP A 73 16.07 -3.69 -3.43
C ASP A 73 15.62 -2.27 -3.71
N GLU A 74 16.47 -1.31 -3.41
CA GLU A 74 16.14 0.10 -3.54
C GLU A 74 15.77 0.50 -4.96
N GLU A 75 16.52 -0.03 -5.94
CA GLU A 75 16.22 0.28 -7.33
C GLU A 75 14.86 -0.27 -7.75
N ALA A 76 14.53 -1.48 -7.28
CA ALA A 76 13.23 -2.07 -7.57
C ALA A 76 12.10 -1.25 -6.96
N VAL A 77 12.32 -0.74 -5.73
CA VAL A 77 11.31 0.11 -5.07
C VAL A 77 11.10 1.39 -5.85
N GLN A 78 12.18 2.02 -6.30
CA GLN A 78 12.08 3.26 -7.07
C GLN A 78 11.34 3.02 -8.38
N ALA A 79 11.64 1.93 -9.06
CA ALA A 79 10.96 1.58 -10.30
C ALA A 79 9.47 1.32 -10.06
N MET A 80 9.15 0.64 -8.98
CA MET A 80 7.75 0.37 -8.62
C MET A 80 7.00 1.66 -8.35
N VAL A 81 7.59 2.56 -7.57
CA VAL A 81 6.93 3.83 -7.24
C VAL A 81 6.69 4.65 -8.50
N GLN A 82 7.66 4.65 -9.42
CA GLN A 82 7.49 5.34 -10.69
C GLN A 82 6.36 4.72 -11.51
N GLN A 83 6.30 3.41 -11.54
CA GLN A 83 5.24 2.71 -12.27
C GLN A 83 3.86 3.01 -11.68
N ILE A 84 3.78 3.04 -10.35
CA ILE A 84 2.54 3.39 -9.67
C ILE A 84 2.12 4.81 -10.05
N LYS A 85 3.08 5.71 -10.10
CA LYS A 85 2.78 7.09 -10.46
C LYS A 85 2.18 7.18 -11.85
N GLU A 86 2.65 6.38 -12.78
CA GLU A 86 2.12 6.38 -14.15
C GLU A 86 0.76 5.69 -14.22
N ASP A 87 0.58 4.61 -13.47
CA ASP A 87 -0.63 3.78 -13.57
C ASP A 87 -1.79 4.33 -12.75
N VAL A 88 -1.49 4.88 -11.59
CA VAL A 88 -2.51 5.24 -10.60
C VAL A 88 -2.40 6.69 -10.17
N GLY A 89 -1.20 7.11 -9.78
CA GLY A 89 -0.93 8.44 -9.28
C GLY A 89 0.19 8.41 -8.27
N SER A 90 0.61 9.57 -7.82
CA SER A 90 1.69 9.67 -6.84
C SER A 90 1.28 9.04 -5.52
N VAL A 91 2.20 8.32 -4.89
CA VAL A 91 1.93 7.69 -3.61
C VAL A 91 1.83 8.78 -2.54
N ASP A 92 0.69 8.85 -1.89
CA ASP A 92 0.43 9.82 -0.82
C ASP A 92 0.64 9.22 0.56
N ILE A 93 0.39 7.92 0.69
CA ILE A 93 0.44 7.22 1.96
C ILE A 93 1.27 5.96 1.78
N LEU A 94 2.24 5.76 2.65
CA LEU A 94 3.02 4.52 2.65
C LEU A 94 2.83 3.79 3.96
N VAL A 95 2.45 2.52 3.87
CA VAL A 95 2.42 1.64 5.03
C VAL A 95 3.45 0.54 4.79
N ASN A 96 4.54 0.59 5.53
CA ASN A 96 5.64 -0.36 5.34
C ASN A 96 5.44 -1.59 6.21
N ASN A 97 4.52 -2.43 5.81
CA ASN A 97 4.20 -3.65 6.54
C ASN A 97 5.29 -4.70 6.40
N ALA A 98 5.88 -4.80 5.22
CA ALA A 98 6.91 -5.81 4.96
C ALA A 98 8.18 -5.56 5.76
N GLY A 99 8.42 -4.34 6.21
CA GLY A 99 9.63 -4.00 6.93
C GLY A 99 9.52 -4.05 8.45
N ILE A 100 8.34 -4.38 8.96
CA ILE A 100 8.09 -4.35 10.41
C ILE A 100 9.05 -5.24 11.18
N ILE A 101 9.33 -6.41 10.64
CA ILE A 101 10.17 -7.39 11.32
C ILE A 101 11.63 -6.96 11.42
N LYS A 102 12.02 -5.94 10.71
CA LYS A 102 13.40 -5.45 10.72
C LYS A 102 13.68 -4.53 11.90
N ARG A 103 12.66 -4.20 12.66
CA ARG A 103 12.79 -3.34 13.84
C ARG A 103 13.26 -1.94 13.54
N THR A 104 13.20 -1.52 12.31
CA THR A 104 13.53 -0.15 11.94
C THR A 104 12.28 0.69 12.08
N PRO A 105 12.34 1.82 12.76
CA PRO A 105 11.16 2.67 12.87
C PRO A 105 10.64 3.04 11.50
N MET A 106 9.34 3.03 11.36
CA MET A 106 8.71 3.27 10.09
C MET A 106 9.07 4.64 9.50
N ILE A 107 9.19 5.62 10.36
CA ILE A 107 9.57 6.97 9.93
C ILE A 107 10.94 6.97 9.25
N GLU A 108 11.89 6.26 9.84
CA GLU A 108 13.24 6.21 9.26
C GLU A 108 13.24 5.48 7.92
N MET A 109 12.51 4.38 7.85
CA MET A 109 12.41 3.63 6.60
C MET A 109 11.77 4.48 5.52
N ASP A 110 10.73 5.19 5.88
CA ASP A 110 10.01 6.03 4.95
C ASP A 110 10.94 7.07 4.34
N ALA A 111 11.70 7.75 5.17
CA ALA A 111 12.61 8.77 4.70
C ALA A 111 13.74 8.20 3.85
N ALA A 112 14.24 7.03 4.20
CA ALA A 112 15.36 6.42 3.49
C ALA A 112 14.93 5.71 2.23
N ASP A 113 13.82 4.97 2.30
CA ASP A 113 13.44 4.05 1.24
C ASP A 113 12.78 4.74 0.06
N PHE A 114 12.29 5.93 0.22
CA PHE A 114 11.56 6.62 -0.84
C PHE A 114 12.26 7.82 -1.41
N ARG A 115 13.52 7.92 -1.10
CA ARG A 115 14.37 8.92 -1.74
C ARG A 115 15.31 8.31 -2.76
#